data_8a93ef4b0fba4db35146261ab1cfce0d
#
_entry.id   8a93ef4b0fba4db35146261ab1cfce0d
#
_cell.length_a   1.000
_cell.length_b   1.000
_cell.length_c   1.000
_cell.angle_alpha   90.00
_cell.angle_beta   90.00
_cell.angle_gamma   90.00
#
_symmetry.space_group_name_H-M   'P 1'
#
loop_
_entity.id
_entity.type
_entity.pdbx_description
1 polymer ?
#
loop_
_entity_poly.entity_id
_entity_poly.type
_entity_poly.pdbx_seq_one_letter_code
_entity_poly.pdbx_strand_id
1 'polypeptide(L)'
;MSPSTVLKHSADADVGASRQALRRLAELLVLPRAPKQERELAEIVARRIVPEAIERLAAAGVPPRHLDFIIPPRTLSHRKHRGERLTHDESDRAMRVARLLALADAVFGDHTKALVWLGAPAGFFAGKSGFELMVSEAGARLVEEALLRIDEGYFA
;
A
#
# COMPACT_ATOMS: atom_id res chain seq x y z
N MET A 1 37.46 -7.78 0.83
CA MET A 1 36.20 -7.09 1.23
C MET A 1 35.81 -7.50 2.62
N SER A 2 35.73 -6.56 3.54
CA SER A 2 35.34 -6.84 4.92
C SER A 2 33.84 -7.10 5.03
N PRO A 3 33.38 -8.04 5.84
CA PRO A 3 31.94 -8.35 6.02
C PRO A 3 31.10 -7.14 6.46
N SER A 4 31.71 -6.16 7.11
CA SER A 4 31.05 -4.93 7.55
C SER A 4 30.54 -4.02 6.41
N THR A 5 31.12 -4.11 5.21
CA THR A 5 30.73 -3.25 4.08
C THR A 5 29.45 -3.75 3.40
N VAL A 6 29.25 -5.07 3.34
CA VAL A 6 28.08 -5.70 2.75
C VAL A 6 26.83 -5.47 3.61
N LEU A 7 26.98 -5.58 4.94
CA LEU A 7 25.89 -5.36 5.90
C LEU A 7 25.42 -3.89 5.94
N LYS A 8 26.32 -2.94 5.79
CA LYS A 8 25.95 -1.51 5.70
C LYS A 8 25.19 -1.18 4.44
N HIS A 9 25.58 -1.76 3.29
CA HIS A 9 24.93 -1.50 2.02
C HIS A 9 23.48 -2.04 1.98
N SER A 10 23.26 -3.21 2.60
CA SER A 10 21.93 -3.81 2.74
C SER A 10 21.01 -2.98 3.66
N ALA A 11 21.52 -2.53 4.78
CA ALA A 11 20.75 -1.70 5.71
C ALA A 11 20.39 -0.32 5.14
N ASP A 12 21.30 0.31 4.41
CA ASP A 12 21.05 1.61 3.78
C ASP A 12 20.06 1.51 2.62
N ALA A 13 20.07 0.41 1.87
CA ALA A 13 19.10 0.14 0.80
C ALA A 13 17.69 -0.11 1.37
N ASP A 14 17.58 -0.88 2.44
CA ASP A 14 16.32 -1.16 3.14
C ASP A 14 15.69 0.11 3.71
N VAL A 15 16.48 0.96 4.35
CA VAL A 15 16.04 2.28 4.84
C VAL A 15 15.60 3.19 3.70
N GLY A 16 16.25 3.09 2.53
CA GLY A 16 15.90 3.85 1.32
C GLY A 16 14.54 3.43 0.76
N ALA A 17 14.32 2.13 0.60
CA ALA A 17 13.06 1.55 0.12
C ALA A 17 11.89 1.89 1.07
N SER A 18 12.11 1.77 2.38
CA SER A 18 11.12 2.15 3.39
C SER A 18 10.73 3.62 3.31
N ARG A 19 11.68 4.53 3.13
CA ARG A 19 11.40 5.97 2.98
C ARG A 19 10.64 6.26 1.70
N GLN A 20 10.98 5.60 0.60
CA GLN A 20 10.28 5.75 -0.68
C GLN A 20 8.83 5.28 -0.56
N ALA A 21 8.60 4.13 0.07
CA ALA A 21 7.26 3.61 0.33
C ALA A 21 6.42 4.57 1.18
N LEU A 22 6.98 5.15 2.23
CA LEU A 22 6.27 6.12 3.08
C LEU A 22 5.94 7.43 2.35
N ARG A 23 6.80 7.90 1.46
CA ARG A 23 6.51 9.06 0.59
C ARG A 23 5.38 8.74 -0.37
N ARG A 24 5.45 7.60 -1.03
CA ARG A 24 4.41 7.14 -1.96
C ARG A 24 3.06 6.98 -1.27
N LEU A 25 3.06 6.42 -0.05
CA LEU A 25 1.88 6.31 0.79
C LEU A 25 1.23 7.68 1.06
N ALA A 26 2.03 8.68 1.38
CA ALA A 26 1.54 10.05 1.61
C ALA A 26 0.87 10.64 0.38
N GLU A 27 1.42 10.40 -0.82
CA GLU A 27 0.82 10.81 -2.08
C GLU A 27 -0.54 10.13 -2.32
N LEU A 28 -0.59 8.80 -2.11
CA LEU A 28 -1.79 8.00 -2.33
C LEU A 28 -2.94 8.35 -1.37
N LEU A 29 -2.61 8.71 -0.14
CA LEU A 29 -3.60 9.05 0.91
C LEU A 29 -3.84 10.55 1.07
N VAL A 30 -3.23 11.38 0.22
CA VAL A 30 -3.38 12.85 0.28
C VAL A 30 -2.99 13.39 1.67
N LEU A 31 -1.88 12.88 2.22
CA LEU A 31 -1.38 13.34 3.53
C LEU A 31 -0.61 14.64 3.39
N PRO A 32 -0.67 15.53 4.40
CA PRO A 32 0.07 16.80 4.38
C PRO A 32 1.58 16.63 4.42
N ARG A 33 2.06 15.49 4.95
CA ARG A 33 3.48 15.10 4.98
C ARG A 33 3.63 13.60 4.98
N ALA A 34 4.78 13.11 4.53
CA ALA A 34 5.13 11.70 4.66
C ALA A 34 5.34 11.33 6.14
N PRO A 35 4.78 10.18 6.58
CA PRO A 35 5.13 9.63 7.88
C PRO A 35 6.62 9.26 7.92
N LYS A 36 7.24 9.39 9.06
CA LYS A 36 8.65 9.06 9.26
C LYS A 36 8.84 7.61 9.70
N GLN A 37 7.85 7.04 10.34
CA GLN A 37 7.88 5.72 10.93
C GLN A 37 6.50 5.04 10.79
N GLU A 38 6.49 3.73 10.72
CA GLU A 38 5.26 2.95 10.60
C GLU A 38 4.26 3.17 11.74
N ARG A 39 4.74 3.43 12.95
CA ARG A 39 3.84 3.72 14.09
C ARG A 39 2.93 4.92 13.85
N GLU A 40 3.35 5.88 13.01
CA GLU A 40 2.52 7.03 12.65
C GLU A 40 1.30 6.65 11.80
N LEU A 41 1.31 5.48 11.16
CA LEU A 41 0.20 5.01 10.33
C LEU A 41 -1.07 4.79 11.15
N ALA A 42 -0.94 4.26 12.37
CA ALA A 42 -2.07 4.11 13.28
C ALA A 42 -2.69 5.46 13.68
N GLU A 43 -1.86 6.48 13.89
CA GLU A 43 -2.33 7.84 14.17
C GLU A 43 -3.06 8.46 12.98
N ILE A 44 -2.60 8.19 11.75
CA ILE A 44 -3.25 8.66 10.52
C ILE A 44 -4.64 8.05 10.39
N VAL A 45 -4.78 6.74 10.63
CA VAL A 45 -6.08 6.06 10.63
C VAL A 45 -6.99 6.61 11.72
N ALA A 46 -6.46 6.84 12.93
CA ALA A 46 -7.22 7.41 14.04
C ALA A 46 -7.76 8.81 13.74
N ARG A 47 -7.02 9.62 12.97
CA ARG A 47 -7.45 10.95 12.48
C ARG A 47 -8.40 10.88 11.30
N ARG A 48 -8.62 9.72 10.74
CA ARG A 48 -9.47 9.44 9.59
C ARG A 48 -8.97 10.11 8.29
N ILE A 49 -8.96 9.32 7.22
CA ILE A 49 -8.42 9.72 5.90
C ILE A 49 -9.47 10.53 5.15
N VAL A 50 -9.02 11.46 4.30
CA VAL A 50 -9.89 12.25 3.44
C VAL A 50 -10.45 11.40 2.28
N PRO A 51 -11.70 11.62 1.82
CA PRO A 51 -12.31 10.83 0.74
C PRO A 51 -11.54 10.90 -0.59
N GLU A 52 -10.83 11.98 -0.85
CA GLU A 52 -10.02 12.19 -2.05
C GLU A 52 -8.92 11.14 -2.22
N ALA A 53 -8.54 10.46 -1.15
CA ALA A 53 -7.62 9.32 -1.21
C ALA A 53 -8.13 8.19 -2.10
N ILE A 54 -9.44 7.96 -2.15
CA ILE A 54 -10.04 6.92 -2.99
C ILE A 54 -9.85 7.24 -4.47
N GLU A 55 -10.04 8.50 -4.85
CA GLU A 55 -9.79 8.95 -6.23
C GLU A 55 -8.32 8.84 -6.60
N ARG A 56 -7.43 9.12 -5.64
CA ARG A 56 -5.99 8.99 -5.84
C ARG A 56 -5.57 7.53 -6.04
N LEU A 57 -6.16 6.60 -5.28
CA LEU A 57 -5.96 5.16 -5.46
C LEU A 57 -6.50 4.68 -6.81
N ALA A 58 -7.67 5.17 -7.24
CA ALA A 58 -8.22 4.87 -8.55
C ALA A 58 -7.30 5.36 -9.68
N ALA A 59 -6.81 6.59 -9.59
CA ALA A 59 -5.87 7.16 -10.55
C ALA A 59 -4.53 6.41 -10.57
N ALA A 60 -4.12 5.82 -9.46
CA ALA A 60 -2.93 4.96 -9.37
C ALA A 60 -3.13 3.55 -9.94
N GLY A 61 -4.33 3.20 -10.40
CA GLY A 61 -4.60 1.94 -11.09
C GLY A 61 -5.20 0.83 -10.21
N VAL A 62 -5.61 1.13 -8.99
CA VAL A 62 -6.35 0.16 -8.18
C VAL A 62 -7.70 -0.13 -8.85
N PRO A 63 -8.02 -1.41 -9.15
CA PRO A 63 -9.26 -1.75 -9.83
C PRO A 63 -10.51 -1.30 -9.05
N PRO A 64 -11.58 -0.86 -9.73
CA PRO A 64 -12.79 -0.34 -9.07
C PRO A 64 -13.39 -1.29 -8.03
N ARG A 65 -13.45 -2.59 -8.31
CA ARG A 65 -13.96 -3.59 -7.35
C ARG A 65 -13.18 -3.64 -6.03
N HIS A 66 -11.90 -3.29 -6.06
CA HIS A 66 -11.05 -3.24 -4.86
C HIS A 66 -11.14 -1.90 -4.13
N LEU A 67 -11.65 -0.87 -4.79
CA LEU A 67 -12.02 0.38 -4.14
C LEU A 67 -13.39 0.28 -3.48
N ASP A 68 -14.32 -0.44 -4.10
CA ASP A 68 -15.68 -0.62 -3.61
C ASP A 68 -15.75 -1.35 -2.26
N PHE A 69 -14.78 -2.23 -1.97
CA PHE A 69 -14.71 -2.84 -0.64
C PHE A 69 -14.24 -1.86 0.44
N ILE A 70 -13.49 -0.80 0.08
CA ILE A 70 -13.10 0.26 1.02
C ILE A 70 -14.33 1.07 1.39
N ILE A 71 -15.03 1.57 0.38
CA ILE A 71 -16.24 2.37 0.50
C ILE A 71 -17.06 2.23 -0.78
N PRO A 72 -18.38 1.94 -0.71
CA PRO A 72 -19.23 1.93 -1.88
C PRO A 72 -19.25 3.29 -2.58
N PRO A 73 -19.32 3.35 -3.92
CA PRO A 73 -19.26 4.60 -4.68
C PRO A 73 -20.30 5.65 -4.26
N ARG A 74 -21.51 5.20 -3.97
CA ARG A 74 -22.60 6.09 -3.50
C ARG A 74 -22.30 6.70 -2.14
N THR A 75 -21.75 5.91 -1.22
CA THR A 75 -21.36 6.38 0.11
C THR A 75 -20.20 7.37 0.00
N LEU A 76 -19.21 7.10 -0.86
CA LEU A 76 -18.11 8.01 -1.14
C LEU A 76 -18.59 9.37 -1.64
N SER A 77 -19.49 9.37 -2.64
CA SER A 77 -20.07 10.59 -3.18
C SER A 77 -20.80 11.41 -2.11
N HIS A 78 -21.55 10.73 -1.23
CA HIS A 78 -22.26 11.36 -0.13
C HIS A 78 -21.32 11.99 0.89
N ARG A 79 -20.23 11.30 1.27
CA ARG A 79 -19.21 11.84 2.20
C ARG A 79 -18.54 13.08 1.62
N LYS A 80 -18.15 13.04 0.35
CA LYS A 80 -17.55 14.19 -0.35
C LYS A 80 -18.48 15.39 -0.37
N HIS A 81 -19.74 15.17 -0.70
CA HIS A 81 -20.75 16.23 -0.74
C HIS A 81 -20.95 16.88 0.63
N ARG A 82 -20.86 16.12 1.72
CA ARG A 82 -20.99 16.62 3.10
C ARG A 82 -19.68 17.11 3.72
N GLY A 83 -18.56 17.01 3.02
CA GLY A 83 -17.25 17.37 3.56
C GLY A 83 -16.78 16.47 4.72
N GLU A 84 -17.25 15.24 4.77
CA GLU A 84 -16.93 14.27 5.82
C GLU A 84 -15.69 13.44 5.45
N ARG A 85 -14.88 13.10 6.47
CA ARG A 85 -13.80 12.14 6.31
C ARG A 85 -14.33 10.71 6.24
N LEU A 86 -13.51 9.78 5.74
CA LEU A 86 -13.77 8.35 5.83
C LEU A 86 -13.96 7.94 7.30
N THR A 87 -14.73 6.90 7.56
CA THR A 87 -14.81 6.30 8.90
C THR A 87 -13.47 5.66 9.29
N HIS A 88 -13.31 5.22 10.54
CA HIS A 88 -12.12 4.48 10.97
C HIS A 88 -11.92 3.20 10.16
N ASP A 89 -12.99 2.42 9.94
CA ASP A 89 -12.93 1.18 9.16
C ASP A 89 -12.61 1.44 7.69
N GLU A 90 -13.23 2.45 7.08
CA GLU A 90 -12.93 2.88 5.71
C GLU A 90 -11.48 3.38 5.60
N SER A 91 -11.02 4.16 6.57
CA SER A 91 -9.63 4.65 6.64
C SER A 91 -8.63 3.51 6.80
N ASP A 92 -8.93 2.51 7.61
CA ASP A 92 -8.09 1.33 7.78
C ASP A 92 -7.95 0.53 6.48
N ARG A 93 -9.05 0.33 5.76
CA ARG A 93 -9.04 -0.35 4.45
C ARG A 93 -8.28 0.46 3.40
N ALA A 94 -8.46 1.77 3.35
CA ALA A 94 -7.72 2.65 2.45
C ALA A 94 -6.22 2.63 2.75
N MET A 95 -5.84 2.69 4.02
CA MET A 95 -4.46 2.57 4.47
C MET A 95 -3.84 1.25 4.03
N ARG A 96 -4.55 0.16 4.19
CA ARG A 96 -4.09 -1.18 3.80
C ARG A 96 -3.76 -1.27 2.30
N VAL A 97 -4.66 -0.82 1.45
CA VAL A 97 -4.44 -0.81 0.00
C VAL A 97 -3.30 0.11 -0.38
N ALA A 98 -3.27 1.33 0.14
CA ALA A 98 -2.24 2.31 -0.16
C ALA A 98 -0.85 1.84 0.29
N ARG A 99 -0.75 1.23 1.47
CA ARG A 99 0.52 0.71 2.01
C ARG A 99 1.09 -0.40 1.13
N LEU A 100 0.28 -1.35 0.71
CA LEU A 100 0.74 -2.45 -0.13
C LEU A 100 1.10 -1.99 -1.54
N LEU A 101 0.35 -1.05 -2.12
CA LEU A 101 0.70 -0.46 -3.41
C LEU A 101 2.02 0.32 -3.33
N ALA A 102 2.19 1.13 -2.29
CA ALA A 102 3.43 1.88 -2.07
C ALA A 102 4.63 0.96 -1.86
N LEU A 103 4.47 -0.14 -1.14
CA LEU A 103 5.51 -1.14 -0.95
C LEU A 103 5.86 -1.84 -2.27
N ALA A 104 4.86 -2.23 -3.06
CA ALA A 104 5.09 -2.83 -4.37
C ALA A 104 5.82 -1.87 -5.31
N ASP A 105 5.43 -0.60 -5.33
CA ASP A 105 6.12 0.44 -6.11
C ASP A 105 7.60 0.54 -5.71
N ALA A 106 7.92 0.49 -4.43
CA ALA A 106 9.29 0.54 -3.92
C ALA A 106 10.09 -0.72 -4.29
N VAL A 107 9.50 -1.90 -4.11
CA VAL A 107 10.14 -3.20 -4.38
C VAL A 107 10.47 -3.37 -5.86
N PHE A 108 9.53 -3.03 -6.74
CA PHE A 108 9.75 -3.17 -8.19
C PHE A 108 10.48 -1.98 -8.83
N GLY A 109 10.49 -0.83 -8.18
CA GLY A 109 11.07 0.39 -8.76
C GLY A 109 10.34 0.89 -10.01
N ASP A 110 9.17 0.32 -10.31
CA ASP A 110 8.37 0.59 -11.51
C ASP A 110 6.89 0.35 -11.18
N HIS A 111 6.09 1.39 -11.30
CA HIS A 111 4.68 1.35 -10.94
C HIS A 111 3.87 0.38 -11.83
N THR A 112 4.17 0.31 -13.12
CA THR A 112 3.50 -0.62 -14.03
C THR A 112 3.77 -2.07 -13.65
N LYS A 113 5.01 -2.40 -13.32
CA LYS A 113 5.37 -3.74 -12.84
C LYS A 113 4.67 -4.08 -11.52
N ALA A 114 4.60 -3.13 -10.60
CA ALA A 114 3.90 -3.28 -9.34
C ALA A 114 2.41 -3.61 -9.56
N LEU A 115 1.73 -2.88 -10.43
CA LEU A 115 0.33 -3.12 -10.77
C LEU A 115 0.12 -4.48 -11.45
N VAL A 116 0.99 -4.85 -12.38
CA VAL A 116 0.93 -6.17 -13.05
C VAL A 116 1.07 -7.28 -12.03
N TRP A 117 2.05 -7.18 -11.13
CA TRP A 117 2.27 -8.20 -10.10
C TRP A 117 1.10 -8.31 -9.12
N LEU A 118 0.59 -7.18 -8.64
CA LEU A 118 -0.57 -7.15 -7.71
C LEU A 118 -1.87 -7.65 -8.36
N GLY A 119 -2.02 -7.48 -9.66
CA GLY A 119 -3.20 -7.91 -10.41
C GLY A 119 -3.16 -9.34 -10.93
N ALA A 120 -1.98 -9.96 -10.99
CA ALA A 120 -1.82 -11.30 -11.55
C ALA A 120 -2.15 -12.39 -10.51
N PRO A 121 -2.94 -13.42 -10.89
CA PRO A 121 -3.11 -14.60 -10.06
C PRO A 121 -1.78 -15.33 -9.87
N ALA A 122 -1.50 -15.79 -8.66
CA ALA A 122 -0.26 -16.48 -8.35
C ALA A 122 -0.51 -17.80 -7.62
N GLY A 123 0.27 -18.83 -7.96
CA GLY A 123 0.15 -20.15 -7.34
C GLY A 123 0.40 -20.13 -5.84
N PHE A 124 1.38 -19.34 -5.38
CA PHE A 124 1.66 -19.16 -3.95
C PHE A 124 0.56 -18.39 -3.18
N PHE A 125 -0.37 -17.79 -3.90
CA PHE A 125 -1.60 -17.18 -3.37
C PHE A 125 -2.85 -18.03 -3.63
N ALA A 126 -2.69 -19.33 -3.87
CA ALA A 126 -3.78 -20.25 -4.19
C ALA A 126 -4.64 -19.77 -5.39
N GLY A 127 -3.99 -19.18 -6.39
CA GLY A 127 -4.63 -18.68 -7.61
C GLY A 127 -5.29 -17.31 -7.48
N LYS A 128 -5.17 -16.65 -6.33
CA LYS A 128 -5.66 -15.28 -6.13
C LYS A 128 -4.61 -14.25 -6.51
N SER A 129 -5.07 -13.05 -6.83
CA SER A 129 -4.18 -11.89 -7.01
C SER A 129 -3.88 -11.20 -5.68
N GLY A 130 -2.82 -10.38 -5.66
CA GLY A 130 -2.53 -9.54 -4.51
C GLY A 130 -3.68 -8.61 -4.14
N PHE A 131 -4.33 -7.99 -5.14
CA PHE A 131 -5.51 -7.15 -4.90
C PHE A 131 -6.67 -7.91 -4.26
N GLU A 132 -6.93 -9.14 -4.66
CA GLU A 132 -7.97 -9.98 -4.04
C GLU A 132 -7.64 -10.32 -2.59
N LEU A 133 -6.38 -10.58 -2.29
CA LEU A 133 -5.94 -10.92 -0.94
C LEU A 133 -6.01 -9.74 0.04
N MET A 134 -5.71 -8.52 -0.41
CA MET A 134 -5.68 -7.36 0.50
C MET A 134 -7.06 -6.92 1.02
N VAL A 135 -8.13 -7.58 0.60
CA VAL A 135 -9.47 -7.40 1.16
C VAL A 135 -9.53 -7.81 2.65
N SER A 136 -8.72 -8.78 3.06
CA SER A 136 -8.58 -9.18 4.47
C SER A 136 -7.22 -8.79 5.05
N GLU A 137 -7.15 -8.63 6.37
CA GLU A 137 -5.88 -8.37 7.07
C GLU A 137 -4.90 -9.54 6.91
N ALA A 138 -5.38 -10.76 7.03
CA ALA A 138 -4.56 -11.96 6.84
C ALA A 138 -4.02 -12.06 5.40
N GLY A 139 -4.85 -11.77 4.40
CA GLY A 139 -4.43 -11.74 3.00
C GLY A 139 -3.43 -10.63 2.72
N ALA A 140 -3.61 -9.45 3.31
CA ALA A 140 -2.68 -8.34 3.20
C ALA A 140 -1.28 -8.70 3.73
N ARG A 141 -1.20 -9.44 4.84
CA ARG A 141 0.08 -9.95 5.38
C ARG A 141 0.79 -10.89 4.41
N LEU A 142 0.05 -11.76 3.74
CA LEU A 142 0.64 -12.66 2.73
C LEU A 142 1.24 -11.88 1.57
N VAL A 143 0.56 -10.83 1.11
CA VAL A 143 1.07 -9.94 0.06
C VAL A 143 2.33 -9.21 0.51
N GLU A 144 2.32 -8.65 1.72
CA GLU A 144 3.47 -7.97 2.31
C GLU A 144 4.68 -8.90 2.42
N GLU A 145 4.50 -10.10 2.97
CA GLU A 145 5.57 -11.10 3.08
C GLU A 145 6.15 -11.49 1.72
N ALA A 146 5.30 -11.65 0.70
CA ALA A 146 5.74 -11.97 -0.64
C ALA A 146 6.57 -10.82 -1.25
N LEU A 147 6.15 -9.57 -1.07
CA LEU A 147 6.89 -8.39 -1.53
C LEU A 147 8.25 -8.27 -0.85
N LEU A 148 8.31 -8.48 0.46
CA LEU A 148 9.58 -8.45 1.22
C LEU A 148 10.54 -9.54 0.76
N ARG A 149 10.05 -10.74 0.47
CA ARG A 149 10.88 -11.83 -0.09
C ARG A 149 11.44 -11.48 -1.47
N ILE A 150 10.65 -10.82 -2.31
CA ILE A 150 11.13 -10.35 -3.63
C ILE A 150 12.23 -9.31 -3.45
N ASP A 151 12.05 -8.37 -2.52
CA ASP A 151 13.05 -7.34 -2.22
C ASP A 151 14.36 -7.94 -1.70
N GLU A 152 14.27 -9.00 -0.92
CA GLU A 152 15.42 -9.78 -0.43
C GLU A 152 16.05 -10.71 -1.49
N GLY A 153 15.47 -10.82 -2.68
CA GLY A 153 15.98 -11.62 -3.78
C GLY A 153 15.63 -13.11 -3.75
N TYR A 154 14.69 -13.54 -2.90
CA TYR A 154 14.28 -14.95 -2.78
C TYR A 154 13.52 -15.50 -4.00
N PHE A 155 13.06 -14.64 -4.90
CA PHE A 155 12.32 -14.99 -6.12
C PHE A 155 13.00 -14.50 -7.39
N ALA A 156 14.28 -14.27 -7.30
CA ALA A 156 15.09 -13.90 -8.46
C ALA A 156 15.35 -15.12 -9.38
#